data_36f748702a597ff69a6d58d15af34720
#
_entry.id   36f748702a597ff69a6d58d15af34720
#
_cell.length_a   1.000
_cell.length_b   1.000
_cell.length_c   1.000
_cell.angle_alpha   90.00
_cell.angle_beta   90.00
_cell.angle_gamma   90.00
#
_symmetry.space_group_name_H-M   'P 1'
#
loop_
_entity.id
_entity.type
_entity.pdbx_description
1 polymer ?
#
loop_
_entity_poly.entity_id
_entity_poly.type
_entity_poly.pdbx_seq_one_letter_code
_entity_poly.pdbx_strand_id
1 'polypeptide(L)'
;NQVVTIHAKQVIDATELGDVFADAGVPYDLGMEASTISGENVGVEKSSDIIQDLTYTAILKDYGVGQDKTIAKPAGYDPSEFDGSCTDYYIDKSRKKPSVDSKKMLDYGKLPNNKYMINWPIYGNDIYLNLVEMDEAARQTALIKAKEQTLRFVYFIQHQLGYKHFGFA
;
A
#
# COMPACT_ATOMS: atom_id res chain seq x y z
N ASN A 1 -28.07 -0.55 14.62
CA ASN A 1 -27.46 0.68 14.08
C ASN A 1 -28.27 1.86 14.62
N GLN A 2 -27.57 2.86 15.15
CA GLN A 2 -28.20 4.08 15.66
C GLN A 2 -28.04 5.17 14.58
N VAL A 3 -29.13 5.78 14.17
CA VAL A 3 -29.10 6.95 13.28
C VAL A 3 -28.98 8.21 14.13
N VAL A 4 -27.99 9.02 13.83
CA VAL A 4 -27.77 10.33 14.48
C VAL A 4 -27.92 11.42 13.44
N THR A 5 -28.75 12.41 13.72
CA THR A 5 -28.93 13.59 12.85
C THR A 5 -28.13 14.76 13.40
N ILE A 6 -27.28 15.34 12.58
CA ILE A 6 -26.46 16.51 12.93
C ILE A 6 -26.86 17.67 12.03
N HIS A 7 -27.22 18.81 12.62
CA HIS A 7 -27.47 20.04 11.90
C HIS A 7 -26.23 20.93 11.93
N ALA A 8 -25.62 21.14 10.77
CA ALA A 8 -24.42 21.98 10.63
C ALA A 8 -24.61 23.05 9.56
N LYS A 9 -23.96 24.20 9.72
CA LYS A 9 -23.94 25.26 8.70
C LYS A 9 -22.96 24.96 7.57
N GLN A 10 -21.91 24.23 7.88
CA GLN A 10 -20.89 23.81 6.93
C GLN A 10 -20.44 22.40 7.29
N VAL A 11 -20.09 21.62 6.28
CA VAL A 11 -19.55 20.28 6.41
C VAL A 11 -18.21 20.26 5.66
N ILE A 12 -17.20 19.67 6.28
CA ILE A 12 -15.88 19.46 5.68
C ILE A 12 -15.70 17.95 5.59
N ASP A 13 -15.52 17.46 4.36
CA ASP A 13 -15.12 16.07 4.15
C ASP A 13 -13.60 15.96 4.29
N ALA A 14 -13.17 15.14 5.24
CA ALA A 14 -11.77 14.79 5.46
C ALA A 14 -11.60 13.26 5.49
N THR A 15 -12.50 12.54 4.83
CA THR A 15 -12.38 11.10 4.62
C THR A 15 -11.31 10.80 3.56
N GLU A 16 -10.71 9.63 3.63
CA GLU A 16 -9.64 9.22 2.69
C GLU A 16 -10.15 9.12 1.24
N LEU A 17 -11.40 8.72 1.04
CA LEU A 17 -11.99 8.43 -0.28
C LEU A 17 -13.04 9.45 -0.71
N GLY A 18 -13.28 10.50 0.06
CA GLY A 18 -14.30 11.51 -0.26
C GLY A 18 -15.74 10.99 -0.13
N ASP A 19 -15.98 10.01 0.73
CA ASP A 19 -17.29 9.35 0.85
C ASP A 19 -18.42 10.31 1.23
N VAL A 20 -18.12 11.30 2.10
CA VAL A 20 -19.16 12.23 2.58
C VAL A 20 -19.64 13.17 1.49
N PHE A 21 -18.75 13.72 0.67
CA PHE A 21 -19.20 14.60 -0.42
C PHE A 21 -19.81 13.82 -1.57
N ALA A 22 -19.35 12.59 -1.83
CA ALA A 22 -19.97 11.70 -2.82
C ALA A 22 -21.41 11.37 -2.42
N ASP A 23 -21.67 10.98 -1.18
CA ASP A 23 -23.00 10.72 -0.63
C ASP A 23 -23.89 11.97 -0.62
N ALA A 24 -23.28 13.15 -0.48
CA ALA A 24 -24.01 14.42 -0.57
C ALA A 24 -24.34 14.84 -2.02
N GLY A 25 -23.93 14.07 -3.02
CA GLY A 25 -24.17 14.36 -4.44
C GLY A 25 -23.36 15.53 -4.99
N VAL A 26 -22.24 15.86 -4.36
CA VAL A 26 -21.30 16.87 -4.87
C VAL A 26 -20.59 16.33 -6.10
N PRO A 27 -20.56 17.05 -7.23
CA PRO A 27 -19.82 16.61 -8.42
C PRO A 27 -18.33 16.45 -8.14
N TYR A 28 -17.73 15.40 -8.67
CA TYR A 28 -16.29 15.14 -8.61
C TYR A 28 -15.82 14.37 -9.85
N ASP A 29 -14.53 14.46 -10.12
CA ASP A 29 -13.84 13.65 -11.12
C ASP A 29 -13.02 12.56 -10.46
N LEU A 30 -12.94 11.40 -11.10
CA LEU A 30 -12.17 10.26 -10.62
C LEU A 30 -10.98 10.01 -11.55
N GLY A 31 -9.80 9.79 -10.96
CA GLY A 31 -8.60 9.44 -11.70
C GLY A 31 -7.69 10.62 -12.01
N MET A 32 -6.93 10.50 -13.10
CA MET A 32 -5.95 11.48 -13.53
C MET A 32 -6.53 12.38 -14.60
N GLU A 33 -6.51 13.69 -14.37
CA GLU A 33 -6.92 14.68 -15.38
C GLU A 33 -5.81 14.93 -16.39
N ALA A 34 -6.22 15.19 -17.63
CA ALA A 34 -5.30 15.65 -18.65
C ALA A 34 -4.68 17.01 -18.28
N SER A 35 -3.39 17.19 -18.59
CA SER A 35 -2.66 18.44 -18.31
C SER A 35 -3.33 19.68 -18.94
N THR A 36 -4.07 19.50 -20.04
CA THR A 36 -4.84 20.56 -20.72
C THR A 36 -6.08 20.98 -19.93
N ILE A 37 -6.57 20.15 -19.02
CA ILE A 37 -7.73 20.44 -18.16
C ILE A 37 -7.27 21.02 -16.83
N SER A 38 -6.34 20.32 -16.14
CA SER A 38 -5.84 20.75 -14.83
C SER A 38 -4.91 21.97 -14.88
N GLY A 39 -4.26 22.20 -16.01
CA GLY A 39 -3.19 23.20 -16.15
C GLY A 39 -1.87 22.80 -15.49
N GLU A 40 -1.79 21.58 -14.96
CA GLU A 40 -0.58 21.04 -14.32
C GLU A 40 0.27 20.25 -15.32
N ASN A 41 1.59 20.35 -15.18
CA ASN A 41 2.52 19.59 -16.03
C ASN A 41 2.77 18.18 -15.45
N VAL A 42 1.75 17.34 -15.46
CA VAL A 42 1.82 15.95 -14.95
C VAL A 42 2.15 14.92 -16.03
N GLY A 43 2.35 15.34 -17.28
CA GLY A 43 2.69 14.45 -18.39
C GLY A 43 1.55 13.54 -18.88
N VAL A 44 0.31 13.85 -18.51
CA VAL A 44 -0.88 13.11 -18.93
C VAL A 44 -1.56 13.86 -20.08
N GLU A 45 -1.60 13.25 -21.27
CA GLU A 45 -2.24 13.84 -22.44
C GLU A 45 -3.76 13.67 -22.48
N LYS A 46 -4.27 12.58 -21.89
CA LYS A 46 -5.69 12.25 -21.83
C LYS A 46 -6.07 11.87 -20.40
N SER A 47 -7.22 12.35 -19.96
CA SER A 47 -7.79 11.90 -18.67
C SER A 47 -8.04 10.40 -18.65
N SER A 48 -7.89 9.80 -17.49
CA SER A 48 -8.13 8.39 -17.23
C SER A 48 -8.76 8.21 -15.85
N ASP A 49 -9.35 7.04 -15.61
CA ASP A 49 -9.92 6.61 -14.34
C ASP A 49 -8.90 5.92 -13.41
N ILE A 50 -7.61 6.02 -13.74
CA ILE A 50 -6.53 5.45 -12.93
C ILE A 50 -6.34 6.30 -11.69
N ILE A 51 -6.43 5.64 -10.52
CA ILE A 51 -6.14 6.25 -9.20
C ILE A 51 -4.82 5.74 -8.65
N GLN A 52 -4.40 6.28 -7.52
CA GLN A 52 -3.18 5.86 -6.84
C GLN A 52 -3.29 4.43 -6.30
N ASP A 53 -2.18 3.70 -6.34
CA ASP A 53 -2.05 2.38 -5.72
C ASP A 53 -2.30 2.47 -4.20
N LEU A 54 -2.82 1.39 -3.64
CA LEU A 54 -3.07 1.24 -2.22
C LEU A 54 -1.94 0.44 -1.57
N THR A 55 -1.51 0.87 -0.38
CA THR A 55 -0.65 0.07 0.48
C THR A 55 -1.37 -0.27 1.79
N TYR A 56 -1.62 -1.55 2.04
CA TYR A 56 -2.03 -1.99 3.37
C TYR A 56 -0.79 -2.13 4.24
N THR A 57 -0.44 -1.10 5.01
CA THR A 57 0.81 -1.05 5.75
C THR A 57 0.87 -2.06 6.90
N ALA A 58 2.07 -2.57 7.17
CA ALA A 58 2.36 -3.35 8.37
C ALA A 58 3.43 -2.64 9.21
N ILE A 59 3.33 -2.75 10.52
CA ILE A 59 4.39 -2.29 11.43
C ILE A 59 5.14 -3.51 11.93
N LEU A 60 6.40 -3.63 11.54
CA LEU A 60 7.32 -4.62 12.08
C LEU A 60 8.20 -4.01 13.15
N LYS A 61 8.68 -4.84 14.07
CA LYS A 61 9.68 -4.50 15.07
C LYS A 61 10.89 -5.43 14.90
N ASP A 62 12.07 -4.86 15.01
CA ASP A 62 13.31 -5.63 15.15
C ASP A 62 13.45 -6.10 16.60
N TYR A 63 13.39 -7.41 16.79
CA TYR A 63 13.53 -8.08 18.09
C TYR A 63 15.00 -8.49 18.40
N GLY A 64 15.91 -8.18 17.48
CA GLY A 64 17.33 -8.49 17.59
C GLY A 64 17.74 -9.81 16.95
N VAL A 65 18.98 -9.85 16.50
CA VAL A 65 19.59 -11.02 15.85
C VAL A 65 19.48 -12.25 16.75
N GLY A 66 19.13 -13.39 16.16
CA GLY A 66 18.94 -14.66 16.86
C GLY A 66 17.52 -14.92 17.34
N GLN A 67 16.63 -13.93 17.25
CA GLN A 67 15.19 -14.14 17.47
C GLN A 67 14.53 -14.64 16.17
N ASP A 68 13.60 -15.58 16.28
CA ASP A 68 12.74 -15.98 15.17
C ASP A 68 11.32 -15.46 15.44
N LYS A 69 10.88 -14.53 14.59
CA LYS A 69 9.56 -13.87 14.62
C LYS A 69 8.83 -14.05 13.31
N THR A 70 9.19 -15.09 12.56
CA THR A 70 8.59 -15.37 11.26
C THR A 70 7.12 -15.71 11.37
N ILE A 71 6.37 -15.28 10.37
CA ILE A 71 4.95 -15.64 10.22
C ILE A 71 4.83 -16.97 9.48
N ALA A 72 3.67 -17.61 9.58
CA ALA A 72 3.32 -18.75 8.75
C ALA A 72 3.28 -18.34 7.27
N LYS A 73 3.64 -19.28 6.36
CA LYS A 73 3.61 -19.02 4.92
C LYS A 73 2.19 -18.63 4.47
N PRO A 74 2.00 -17.42 3.93
CA PRO A 74 0.70 -16.99 3.41
C PRO A 74 0.27 -17.81 2.18
N ALA A 75 -1.03 -17.93 2.01
CA ALA A 75 -1.60 -18.55 0.81
C ALA A 75 -1.17 -17.78 -0.45
N GLY A 76 -0.90 -18.51 -1.53
CA GLY A 76 -0.50 -17.92 -2.81
C GLY A 76 0.87 -17.23 -2.81
N TYR A 77 1.71 -17.43 -1.78
CA TYR A 77 3.04 -16.83 -1.74
C TYR A 77 3.94 -17.36 -2.86
N ASP A 78 4.41 -16.45 -3.69
CA ASP A 78 5.44 -16.67 -4.69
C ASP A 78 6.51 -15.57 -4.56
N PRO A 79 7.78 -15.93 -4.26
CA PRO A 79 8.84 -14.93 -4.13
C PRO A 79 9.12 -14.14 -5.41
N SER A 80 8.76 -14.68 -6.58
CA SER A 80 8.95 -13.99 -7.86
C SER A 80 8.10 -12.71 -7.99
N GLU A 81 7.00 -12.57 -7.23
CA GLU A 81 6.22 -11.34 -7.17
C GLU A 81 7.09 -10.15 -6.72
N PHE A 82 8.04 -10.40 -5.81
CA PHE A 82 8.88 -9.39 -5.17
C PHE A 82 10.28 -9.27 -5.80
N ASP A 83 10.49 -9.93 -6.93
CA ASP A 83 11.74 -9.83 -7.67
C ASP A 83 11.95 -8.40 -8.19
N GLY A 84 13.08 -7.79 -7.84
CA GLY A 84 13.39 -6.40 -8.15
C GLY A 84 12.93 -5.39 -7.08
N SER A 85 12.36 -5.84 -5.95
CA SER A 85 12.04 -4.94 -4.82
C SER A 85 13.29 -4.29 -4.20
N CYS A 86 14.42 -4.98 -4.22
CA CYS A 86 15.71 -4.48 -3.77
C CYS A 86 16.85 -5.18 -4.51
N THR A 87 18.08 -4.66 -4.37
CA THR A 87 19.25 -5.23 -5.05
C THR A 87 19.62 -6.63 -4.58
N ASP A 88 19.23 -7.00 -3.35
CA ASP A 88 19.53 -8.30 -2.75
C ASP A 88 18.63 -9.42 -3.30
N TYR A 89 17.54 -9.04 -3.97
CA TYR A 89 16.66 -9.97 -4.67
C TYR A 89 16.25 -9.39 -6.03
N TYR A 90 17.14 -9.56 -7.01
CA TYR A 90 16.94 -9.08 -8.39
C TYR A 90 17.41 -10.16 -9.36
N ILE A 91 16.51 -11.03 -9.78
CA ILE A 91 16.76 -12.22 -10.60
C ILE A 91 16.46 -11.92 -12.08
N ASP A 92 15.25 -11.46 -12.35
CA ASP A 92 14.79 -11.11 -13.70
C ASP A 92 15.35 -9.76 -14.14
N LYS A 93 16.32 -9.78 -15.05
CA LYS A 93 17.00 -8.59 -15.56
C LYS A 93 16.18 -7.78 -16.56
N SER A 94 15.01 -8.25 -16.96
CA SER A 94 14.05 -7.49 -17.76
C SER A 94 13.26 -6.47 -16.91
N ARG A 95 13.16 -6.70 -15.62
CA ARG A 95 12.54 -5.77 -14.67
C ARG A 95 13.41 -4.54 -14.43
N LYS A 96 12.79 -3.44 -14.02
CA LYS A 96 13.53 -2.23 -13.62
C LYS A 96 14.54 -2.59 -12.53
N LYS A 97 15.81 -2.24 -12.76
CA LYS A 97 16.87 -2.47 -11.77
C LYS A 97 16.59 -1.66 -10.50
N PRO A 98 16.55 -2.30 -9.33
CA PRO A 98 16.38 -1.59 -8.06
C PRO A 98 17.60 -0.72 -7.74
N SER A 99 17.37 0.39 -7.05
CA SER A 99 18.40 1.37 -6.68
C SER A 99 18.88 1.23 -5.24
N VAL A 100 18.20 0.41 -4.43
CA VAL A 100 18.48 0.27 -2.99
C VAL A 100 18.56 -1.20 -2.61
N ASP A 101 19.34 -1.48 -1.56
CA ASP A 101 19.41 -2.78 -0.91
C ASP A 101 18.23 -2.97 0.06
N SER A 102 18.11 -4.18 0.61
CA SER A 102 17.02 -4.53 1.54
C SER A 102 17.07 -3.69 2.83
N LYS A 103 18.26 -3.32 3.28
CA LYS A 103 18.41 -2.48 4.47
C LYS A 103 17.84 -1.09 4.24
N LYS A 104 18.18 -0.44 3.13
CA LYS A 104 17.65 0.88 2.77
C LYS A 104 16.15 0.82 2.49
N MET A 105 15.66 -0.27 1.87
CA MET A 105 14.23 -0.52 1.69
C MET A 105 13.49 -0.51 3.04
N LEU A 106 14.01 -1.21 4.05
CA LEU A 106 13.41 -1.21 5.40
C LEU A 106 13.58 0.15 6.10
N ASP A 107 14.75 0.79 5.99
CA ASP A 107 15.01 2.09 6.60
C ASP A 107 14.12 3.21 6.04
N TYR A 108 13.51 3.04 4.86
CA TYR A 108 12.51 3.96 4.31
C TYR A 108 11.33 4.18 5.26
N GLY A 109 10.87 3.12 5.89
CA GLY A 109 9.77 3.17 6.85
C GLY A 109 10.19 3.13 8.32
N LYS A 110 11.44 3.52 8.62
CA LYS A 110 11.96 3.45 10.00
C LYS A 110 11.22 4.37 10.96
N LEU A 111 10.81 3.81 12.07
CA LEU A 111 10.08 4.45 13.16
C LEU A 111 10.87 4.37 14.48
N PRO A 112 10.51 5.16 15.50
CA PRO A 112 11.09 5.02 16.84
C PRO A 112 10.93 3.60 17.42
N ASN A 113 11.78 3.26 18.39
CA ASN A 113 11.74 2.00 19.15
C ASN A 113 11.94 0.75 18.28
N ASN A 114 12.86 0.81 17.30
CA ASN A 114 13.22 -0.29 16.40
C ASN A 114 12.01 -0.84 15.61
N LYS A 115 11.07 0.04 15.26
CA LYS A 115 9.93 -0.30 14.41
C LYS A 115 10.15 0.16 12.99
N TYR A 116 9.44 -0.48 12.07
CA TYR A 116 9.53 -0.23 10.64
C TYR A 116 8.14 -0.35 10.03
N MET A 117 7.67 0.70 9.39
CA MET A 117 6.46 0.66 8.58
C MET A 117 6.81 0.06 7.22
N ILE A 118 6.14 -1.01 6.86
CA ILE A 118 6.32 -1.66 5.57
C ILE A 118 5.35 -1.00 4.58
N ASN A 119 5.93 -0.17 3.73
CA ASN A 119 5.27 0.56 2.65
C ASN A 119 6.29 0.66 1.50
N TRP A 120 6.22 -0.28 0.53
CA TRP A 120 7.20 -0.35 -0.54
C TRP A 120 6.53 -0.50 -1.91
N PRO A 121 6.59 0.57 -2.76
CA PRO A 121 5.87 0.59 -4.04
C PRO A 121 6.53 -0.23 -5.13
N ILE A 122 7.86 -0.48 -5.04
CA ILE A 122 8.61 -1.14 -6.12
C ILE A 122 8.59 -2.65 -5.89
N TYR A 123 7.70 -3.37 -6.58
CA TYR A 123 7.53 -4.82 -6.44
C TYR A 123 7.44 -5.26 -4.96
N GLY A 124 6.75 -4.46 -4.15
CA GLY A 124 6.57 -4.68 -2.72
C GLY A 124 5.12 -4.97 -2.35
N ASN A 125 4.60 -4.24 -1.36
CA ASN A 125 3.25 -4.45 -0.86
C ASN A 125 2.20 -3.47 -1.38
N ASP A 126 2.54 -2.61 -2.34
CA ASP A 126 1.54 -1.82 -3.06
C ASP A 126 0.71 -2.73 -3.96
N ILE A 127 -0.57 -2.40 -4.06
CA ILE A 127 -1.52 -3.11 -4.90
C ILE A 127 -2.50 -2.12 -5.52
N TYR A 128 -2.75 -2.22 -6.83
CA TYR A 128 -3.76 -1.42 -7.48
C TYR A 128 -5.15 -1.96 -7.17
N LEU A 129 -5.92 -1.18 -6.43
CA LEU A 129 -7.31 -1.45 -6.09
C LEU A 129 -8.07 -0.13 -6.12
N ASN A 130 -9.02 0.01 -7.04
CA ASN A 130 -9.93 1.14 -7.02
C ASN A 130 -11.01 0.89 -5.97
N LEU A 131 -10.86 1.51 -4.79
CA LEU A 131 -11.80 1.42 -3.67
C LEU A 131 -12.88 2.51 -3.72
N VAL A 132 -12.67 3.53 -4.55
CA VAL A 132 -13.61 4.64 -4.72
C VAL A 132 -14.88 4.09 -5.37
N GLU A 133 -16.04 4.55 -4.92
CA GLU A 133 -17.37 4.11 -5.40
C GLU A 133 -17.72 2.65 -5.10
N MET A 134 -16.88 1.90 -4.40
CA MET A 134 -17.24 0.56 -3.92
C MET A 134 -18.20 0.66 -2.74
N ASP A 135 -19.18 -0.23 -2.70
CA ASP A 135 -19.94 -0.45 -1.47
C ASP A 135 -19.06 -1.05 -0.36
N GLU A 136 -19.54 -1.00 0.89
CA GLU A 136 -18.79 -1.44 2.05
C GLU A 136 -18.35 -2.92 1.95
N ALA A 137 -19.16 -3.81 1.43
CA ALA A 137 -18.84 -5.24 1.33
C ALA A 137 -17.75 -5.50 0.27
N ALA A 138 -17.84 -4.83 -0.88
CA ALA A 138 -16.83 -4.88 -1.93
C ALA A 138 -15.51 -4.29 -1.45
N ARG A 139 -15.56 -3.15 -0.74
CA ARG A 139 -14.37 -2.48 -0.16
C ARG A 139 -13.67 -3.37 0.86
N GLN A 140 -14.40 -4.00 1.78
CA GLN A 140 -13.83 -4.94 2.74
C GLN A 140 -13.16 -6.14 2.05
N THR A 141 -13.77 -6.68 1.00
CA THR A 141 -13.19 -7.77 0.20
C THR A 141 -11.89 -7.33 -0.48
N ALA A 142 -11.84 -6.11 -1.03
CA ALA A 142 -10.65 -5.55 -1.66
C ALA A 142 -9.52 -5.32 -0.62
N LEU A 143 -9.86 -4.81 0.57
CA LEU A 143 -8.88 -4.60 1.66
C LEU A 143 -8.28 -5.92 2.18
N ILE A 144 -9.03 -7.02 2.15
CA ILE A 144 -8.49 -8.35 2.48
C ILE A 144 -7.37 -8.72 1.49
N LYS A 145 -7.55 -8.48 0.18
CA LYS A 145 -6.51 -8.73 -0.83
C LYS A 145 -5.26 -7.89 -0.59
N ALA A 146 -5.43 -6.61 -0.24
CA ALA A 146 -4.31 -5.73 0.09
C ALA A 146 -3.53 -6.21 1.33
N LYS A 147 -4.26 -6.66 2.36
CA LYS A 147 -3.67 -7.26 3.55
C LYS A 147 -2.89 -8.54 3.24
N GLU A 148 -3.43 -9.41 2.40
CA GLU A 148 -2.77 -10.63 1.95
C GLU A 148 -1.48 -10.32 1.17
N GLN A 149 -1.50 -9.30 0.30
CA GLN A 149 -0.29 -8.83 -0.40
C GLN A 149 0.79 -8.42 0.60
N THR A 150 0.43 -7.65 1.61
CA THR A 150 1.39 -7.24 2.66
C THR A 150 1.90 -8.43 3.46
N LEU A 151 1.06 -9.39 3.81
CA LEU A 151 1.52 -10.61 4.51
C LEU A 151 2.51 -11.42 3.67
N ARG A 152 2.30 -11.54 2.35
CA ARG A 152 3.25 -12.18 1.43
C ARG A 152 4.57 -11.44 1.39
N PHE A 153 4.53 -10.10 1.36
CA PHE A 153 5.76 -9.30 1.36
C PHE A 153 6.51 -9.38 2.71
N VAL A 154 5.81 -9.39 3.84
CA VAL A 154 6.42 -9.62 5.17
C VAL A 154 7.10 -10.98 5.22
N TYR A 155 6.44 -12.03 4.72
CA TYR A 155 7.04 -13.35 4.64
C TYR A 155 8.30 -13.37 3.75
N PHE A 156 8.26 -12.68 2.61
CA PHE A 156 9.40 -12.48 1.73
C PHE A 156 10.59 -11.80 2.45
N ILE A 157 10.34 -10.70 3.16
CA ILE A 157 11.36 -10.00 3.96
C ILE A 157 12.00 -10.96 4.97
N GLN A 158 11.20 -11.77 5.64
CA GLN A 158 11.69 -12.69 6.67
C GLN A 158 12.48 -13.87 6.09
N HIS A 159 12.03 -14.45 4.98
CA HIS A 159 12.57 -15.72 4.46
C HIS A 159 13.52 -15.56 3.28
N GLN A 160 13.26 -14.65 2.35
CA GLN A 160 14.14 -14.45 1.19
C GLN A 160 15.26 -13.46 1.49
N LEU A 161 14.93 -12.38 2.23
CA LEU A 161 15.92 -11.37 2.62
C LEU A 161 16.60 -11.67 3.96
N GLY A 162 16.13 -12.69 4.70
CA GLY A 162 16.78 -13.19 5.92
C GLY A 162 16.48 -12.43 7.20
N TYR A 163 15.54 -11.47 7.21
CA TYR A 163 15.18 -10.69 8.40
C TYR A 163 14.22 -11.43 9.34
N LYS A 164 14.54 -12.67 9.73
CA LYS A 164 13.70 -13.52 10.60
C LYS A 164 13.38 -12.89 11.95
N HIS A 165 14.21 -11.97 12.40
CA HIS A 165 14.05 -11.26 13.68
C HIS A 165 13.10 -10.07 13.62
N PHE A 166 12.58 -9.73 12.43
CA PHE A 166 11.52 -8.75 12.25
C PHE A 166 10.16 -9.43 12.37
N GLY A 167 9.37 -9.04 13.36
CA GLY A 167 8.02 -9.54 13.59
C GLY A 167 7.02 -8.41 13.74
N PHE A 168 5.74 -8.71 13.75
CA PHE A 168 4.71 -7.69 14.01
C PHE A 168 4.94 -7.02 15.37
N ALA A 169 4.75 -5.67 15.42
CA ALA A 169 4.97 -4.82 16.59
C ALA A 169 3.82 -4.89 17.60
#